data_35b4dffc4a3bb9022a1cc6d9f40f8d2b
#
_entry.id   35b4dffc4a3bb9022a1cc6d9f40f8d2b
#
_cell.length_a   1.000
_cell.length_b   1.000
_cell.length_c   1.000
_cell.angle_alpha   90.00
_cell.angle_beta   90.00
_cell.angle_gamma   90.00
#
_symmetry.space_group_name_H-M   'P 1'
#
loop_
_entity.id
_entity.type
_entity.pdbx_description
1 polymer ?
#
loop_
_entity_poly.entity_id
_entity_poly.type
_entity_poly.pdbx_seq_one_letter_code
_entity_poly.pdbx_strand_id
1 'polypeptide(L)'
;MYSYAAYPKVVCEDIVRLRRILEKAQLPPRRTDDNLLVGTWNLRNFGKLHPEWTENEDSPKRNLRALAYIAEIVRRFDVVAIQEIKRETTALRVLVDEFLGSNWGVVVSDVAAGDKGNDERLGYLYDRRRVTPSGLAGEIVLPPLEGLEPAEQFDRTPYVVGFRAGTDRFALLTVHIRYGGGPADRRPEILRLAAYTAREIRDRARFEGAEEMNLIVLGDFNIEARRAQDPLYEAFISSGLTVPPPLRDVQTNYAQAAKHYDQIAWFMGDLTLLDRGAAGVIDYRGTVYKELTGRQVTDRVSDHLPLWVEFVTDRSSEAIARTLGVDLGEPDPFAGVPD
;
A
#
# COMPACT_ATOMS: atom_id res chain seq x y z
N MET A 1 21.92 -5.59 -11.97
CA MET A 1 21.44 -5.43 -10.58
C MET A 1 22.54 -4.81 -9.72
N TYR A 2 22.28 -3.70 -9.08
CA TYR A 2 23.21 -3.08 -8.16
C TYR A 2 23.36 -3.92 -6.88
N SER A 3 24.60 -4.26 -6.52
CA SER A 3 24.92 -4.83 -5.21
C SER A 3 25.35 -3.73 -4.25
N TYR A 4 25.23 -3.97 -2.94
CA TYR A 4 25.69 -3.00 -1.92
C TYR A 4 27.17 -2.63 -2.05
N ALA A 5 28.00 -3.51 -2.64
CA ALA A 5 29.40 -3.23 -2.90
C ALA A 5 29.63 -2.14 -3.96
N ALA A 6 28.63 -1.87 -4.80
CA ALA A 6 28.68 -0.82 -5.82
C ALA A 6 28.12 0.52 -5.33
N TYR A 7 27.59 0.59 -4.11
CA TYR A 7 26.99 1.81 -3.58
C TYR A 7 28.07 2.78 -3.06
N PRO A 8 27.92 4.09 -3.31
CA PRO A 8 28.73 5.09 -2.67
C PRO A 8 28.66 4.99 -1.14
N LYS A 9 29.76 5.34 -0.45
CA LYS A 9 29.86 5.26 1.02
C LYS A 9 28.70 5.98 1.72
N VAL A 10 28.36 7.19 1.28
CA VAL A 10 27.25 7.99 1.85
C VAL A 10 25.90 7.26 1.74
N VAL A 11 25.66 6.55 0.64
CA VAL A 11 24.44 5.76 0.45
C VAL A 11 24.40 4.58 1.42
N CYS A 12 25.51 3.89 1.60
CA CYS A 12 25.62 2.80 2.59
C CYS A 12 25.37 3.30 4.03
N GLU A 13 25.91 4.47 4.38
CA GLU A 13 25.68 5.09 5.69
C GLU A 13 24.21 5.44 5.92
N ASP A 14 23.54 5.98 4.90
CA ASP A 14 22.11 6.27 4.93
C ASP A 14 21.27 4.97 5.08
N ILE A 15 21.62 3.93 4.34
CA ILE A 15 20.94 2.63 4.44
C ILE A 15 21.08 2.03 5.83
N VAL A 16 22.27 2.12 6.45
CA VAL A 16 22.44 1.66 7.84
C VAL A 16 21.51 2.43 8.79
N ARG A 17 21.42 3.75 8.64
CA ARG A 17 20.49 4.56 9.45
C ARG A 17 19.02 4.17 9.18
N LEU A 18 18.65 3.98 7.91
CA LEU A 18 17.32 3.58 7.51
C LEU A 18 16.95 2.21 8.10
N ARG A 19 17.84 1.22 8.07
CA ARG A 19 17.62 -0.10 8.68
C ARG A 19 17.33 -0.01 10.17
N ARG A 20 18.04 0.84 10.91
CA ARG A 20 17.77 1.07 12.33
C ARG A 20 16.37 1.66 12.56
N ILE A 21 15.89 2.52 11.66
CA ILE A 21 14.51 3.03 11.75
C ILE A 21 13.50 1.94 11.41
N LEU A 22 13.75 1.12 10.41
CA LEU A 22 12.90 -0.02 10.07
C LEU A 22 12.78 -1.04 11.22
N GLU A 23 13.87 -1.27 11.96
CA GLU A 23 13.84 -2.08 13.20
C GLU A 23 13.01 -1.42 14.30
N LYS A 24 13.12 -0.09 14.48
CA LYS A 24 12.35 0.67 15.48
C LYS A 24 10.87 0.80 15.13
N ALA A 25 10.51 0.77 13.86
CA ALA A 25 9.14 0.82 13.39
C ALA A 25 8.33 -0.43 13.77
N GLN A 26 8.95 -1.39 14.48
CA GLN A 26 8.34 -2.65 14.88
C GLN A 26 7.73 -3.44 13.71
N LEU A 27 8.26 -3.20 12.50
CA LEU A 27 7.83 -3.95 11.33
C LEU A 27 8.17 -5.42 11.53
N PRO A 28 7.19 -6.33 11.51
CA PRO A 28 7.46 -7.74 11.73
C PRO A 28 8.44 -8.29 10.69
N PRO A 29 9.30 -9.25 11.09
CA PRO A 29 10.11 -9.95 10.10
C PRO A 29 9.20 -10.72 9.14
N ARG A 30 9.56 -10.73 7.87
CA ARG A 30 8.89 -11.54 6.86
C ARG A 30 9.17 -13.01 7.13
N ARG A 31 8.13 -13.79 7.42
CA ARG A 31 8.21 -15.22 7.71
C ARG A 31 7.47 -15.98 6.63
N THR A 32 8.16 -16.90 5.97
CA THR A 32 7.54 -17.77 4.98
C THR A 32 6.46 -18.62 5.65
N ASP A 33 5.28 -18.68 5.02
CA ASP A 33 4.12 -19.45 5.45
C ASP A 33 3.51 -19.05 6.82
N ASP A 34 3.91 -17.93 7.40
CA ASP A 34 3.38 -17.44 8.68
C ASP A 34 2.64 -16.10 8.54
N ASN A 35 3.27 -15.12 7.88
CA ASN A 35 2.70 -13.79 7.79
C ASN A 35 2.73 -13.21 6.37
N LEU A 36 1.90 -12.19 6.16
CA LEU A 36 1.82 -11.39 4.94
C LEU A 36 1.90 -9.91 5.32
N LEU A 37 2.90 -9.21 4.79
CA LEU A 37 3.08 -7.77 4.98
C LEU A 37 2.59 -7.02 3.75
N VAL A 38 1.49 -6.30 3.91
CA VAL A 38 0.87 -5.47 2.86
C VAL A 38 1.17 -4.00 3.15
N GLY A 39 1.62 -3.26 2.13
CA GLY A 39 1.89 -1.84 2.26
C GLY A 39 1.20 -0.98 1.20
N THR A 40 1.20 0.33 1.43
CA THR A 40 0.86 1.34 0.43
C THR A 40 1.79 2.54 0.55
N TRP A 41 2.19 3.11 -0.58
CA TRP A 41 3.07 4.26 -0.62
C TRP A 41 2.88 5.10 -1.88
N ASN A 42 2.44 6.34 -1.73
CA ASN A 42 2.53 7.31 -2.80
C ASN A 42 4.00 7.71 -3.00
N LEU A 43 4.57 7.43 -4.18
CA LEU A 43 5.98 7.68 -4.51
C LEU A 43 6.22 9.04 -5.18
N ARG A 44 5.27 9.92 -5.11
CA ARG A 44 5.33 11.30 -5.63
C ARG A 44 6.06 11.42 -6.99
N ASN A 45 5.31 11.63 -8.06
CA ASN A 45 5.86 11.82 -9.41
C ASN A 45 6.88 10.74 -9.81
N PHE A 46 6.53 9.45 -9.62
CA PHE A 46 7.42 8.33 -9.85
C PHE A 46 7.54 8.01 -11.36
N GLY A 47 8.43 8.73 -12.05
CA GLY A 47 8.58 8.64 -13.51
C GLY A 47 10.03 8.71 -13.95
N LYS A 48 10.52 9.92 -14.22
CA LYS A 48 11.89 10.18 -14.68
C LYS A 48 12.94 9.88 -13.61
N LEU A 49 14.15 9.55 -14.05
CA LEU A 49 15.29 9.23 -13.20
C LEU A 49 16.55 9.92 -13.69
N HIS A 50 17.30 10.53 -12.77
CA HIS A 50 18.69 10.91 -12.99
C HIS A 50 19.58 9.68 -12.78
N PRO A 51 20.31 9.21 -13.81
CA PRO A 51 20.97 7.90 -13.78
C PRO A 51 22.31 7.89 -13.03
N GLU A 52 22.46 8.74 -12.03
CA GLU A 52 23.67 8.87 -11.23
C GLU A 52 23.37 8.82 -9.72
N TRP A 53 24.42 8.66 -8.92
CA TRP A 53 24.34 8.66 -7.45
C TRP A 53 24.41 10.05 -6.82
N THR A 54 24.87 11.02 -7.59
CA THR A 54 25.07 12.41 -7.15
C THR A 54 23.76 13.18 -7.16
N GLU A 55 23.73 14.25 -6.35
CA GLU A 55 22.61 15.17 -6.33
C GLU A 55 22.50 15.95 -7.64
N ASN A 56 21.26 16.16 -8.08
CA ASN A 56 20.93 16.98 -9.22
C ASN A 56 19.93 18.07 -8.81
N GLU A 57 20.23 19.32 -9.11
CA GLU A 57 19.35 20.45 -8.82
C GLU A 57 18.25 20.60 -9.89
N ASP A 58 18.53 20.14 -11.11
CA ASP A 58 17.56 20.15 -12.21
C ASP A 58 16.64 18.94 -12.17
N SER A 59 15.53 19.00 -12.92
CA SER A 59 14.65 17.86 -13.10
C SER A 59 15.24 16.87 -14.13
N PRO A 60 15.18 15.56 -13.85
CA PRO A 60 14.59 14.90 -12.68
C PRO A 60 15.50 14.93 -11.46
N LYS A 61 14.97 15.29 -10.29
CA LYS A 61 15.72 15.29 -9.03
C LYS A 61 15.90 13.90 -8.43
N ARG A 62 14.99 12.95 -8.74
CA ARG A 62 15.12 11.55 -8.30
C ARG A 62 16.31 10.89 -8.99
N ASN A 63 17.20 10.31 -8.21
CA ASN A 63 18.45 9.69 -8.65
C ASN A 63 18.58 8.25 -8.15
N LEU A 64 19.69 7.57 -8.46
CA LEU A 64 19.94 6.18 -8.02
C LEU A 64 19.99 6.06 -6.51
N ARG A 65 20.43 7.09 -5.80
CA ARG A 65 20.47 7.14 -4.32
C ARG A 65 19.04 7.05 -3.75
N ALA A 66 18.10 7.81 -4.30
CA ALA A 66 16.69 7.74 -3.90
C ALA A 66 16.10 6.35 -4.15
N LEU A 67 16.40 5.72 -5.30
CA LEU A 67 15.92 4.37 -5.61
C LEU A 67 16.49 3.32 -4.64
N ALA A 68 17.74 3.47 -4.19
CA ALA A 68 18.33 2.58 -3.19
C ALA A 68 17.54 2.62 -1.87
N TYR A 69 17.10 3.80 -1.43
CA TYR A 69 16.28 3.95 -0.21
C TYR A 69 14.86 3.42 -0.40
N ILE A 70 14.25 3.72 -1.54
CA ILE A 70 12.92 3.18 -1.89
C ILE A 70 12.97 1.65 -1.91
N ALA A 71 14.00 1.05 -2.54
CA ALA A 71 14.17 -0.39 -2.58
C ALA A 71 14.35 -1.02 -1.19
N GLU A 72 15.11 -0.36 -0.30
CA GLU A 72 15.33 -0.85 1.07
C GLU A 72 14.03 -0.90 1.88
N ILE A 73 13.13 0.08 1.66
CA ILE A 73 11.80 0.12 2.27
C ILE A 73 10.88 -0.93 1.62
N VAL A 74 10.79 -0.93 0.28
CA VAL A 74 9.92 -1.85 -0.47
C VAL A 74 10.19 -3.31 -0.14
N ARG A 75 11.47 -3.68 0.04
CA ARG A 75 11.86 -5.06 0.42
C ARG A 75 11.30 -5.54 1.75
N ARG A 76 10.73 -4.65 2.57
CA ARG A 76 10.08 -5.04 3.84
C ARG A 76 8.68 -5.59 3.64
N PHE A 77 8.07 -5.37 2.49
CA PHE A 77 6.74 -5.83 2.17
C PHE A 77 6.76 -7.11 1.35
N ASP A 78 5.66 -7.85 1.38
CA ASP A 78 5.39 -8.93 0.46
C ASP A 78 4.68 -8.41 -0.79
N VAL A 79 3.79 -7.43 -0.59
CA VAL A 79 3.16 -6.64 -1.65
C VAL A 79 2.97 -5.20 -1.18
N VAL A 80 3.24 -4.24 -2.05
CA VAL A 80 3.02 -2.82 -1.78
C VAL A 80 2.33 -2.15 -2.95
N ALA A 81 1.22 -1.46 -2.66
CA ALA A 81 0.56 -0.59 -3.63
C ALA A 81 1.34 0.71 -3.76
N ILE A 82 1.54 1.16 -4.98
CA ILE A 82 2.23 2.42 -5.28
C ILE A 82 1.37 3.33 -6.14
N GLN A 83 1.35 4.62 -5.79
CA GLN A 83 0.62 5.67 -6.48
C GLN A 83 1.60 6.65 -7.13
N GLU A 84 1.09 7.47 -8.03
CA GLU A 84 1.83 8.46 -8.83
C GLU A 84 2.92 7.89 -9.75
N ILE A 85 2.75 6.67 -10.24
CA ILE A 85 3.60 6.15 -11.32
C ILE A 85 3.26 6.94 -12.59
N LYS A 86 4.22 7.69 -13.11
CA LYS A 86 3.99 8.53 -14.30
C LYS A 86 3.98 7.70 -15.59
N ARG A 87 3.50 8.31 -16.69
CA ARG A 87 3.54 7.73 -18.03
C ARG A 87 4.92 7.21 -18.39
N GLU A 88 5.96 7.98 -18.09
CA GLU A 88 7.34 7.51 -18.18
C GLU A 88 7.69 6.63 -16.98
N THR A 89 8.15 5.42 -17.22
CA THR A 89 8.38 4.39 -16.18
C THR A 89 9.86 4.10 -15.92
N THR A 90 10.78 4.99 -16.30
CA THR A 90 12.23 4.76 -16.15
C THR A 90 12.61 4.48 -14.69
N ALA A 91 12.13 5.28 -13.73
CA ALA A 91 12.40 5.05 -12.31
C ALA A 91 11.86 3.69 -11.84
N LEU A 92 10.64 3.32 -12.27
CA LEU A 92 10.03 2.04 -11.90
C LEU A 92 10.82 0.85 -12.45
N ARG A 93 11.19 0.88 -13.74
CA ARG A 93 11.98 -0.19 -14.36
C ARG A 93 13.32 -0.36 -13.68
N VAL A 94 14.07 0.74 -13.47
CA VAL A 94 15.36 0.69 -12.78
C VAL A 94 15.20 0.19 -11.34
N LEU A 95 14.15 0.61 -10.62
CA LEU A 95 13.85 0.10 -9.28
C LEU A 95 13.67 -1.43 -9.29
N VAL A 96 12.85 -1.95 -10.20
CA VAL A 96 12.55 -3.39 -10.26
C VAL A 96 13.76 -4.18 -10.77
N ASP A 97 14.33 -3.78 -11.89
CA ASP A 97 15.35 -4.58 -12.58
C ASP A 97 16.72 -4.49 -11.89
N GLU A 98 17.12 -3.29 -11.43
CA GLU A 98 18.46 -3.04 -10.94
C GLU A 98 18.58 -3.06 -9.41
N PHE A 99 17.52 -2.73 -8.67
CA PHE A 99 17.57 -2.70 -7.21
C PHE A 99 16.84 -3.88 -6.57
N LEU A 100 15.61 -4.19 -6.95
CA LEU A 100 14.83 -5.26 -6.33
C LEU A 100 15.20 -6.64 -6.87
N GLY A 101 15.42 -6.75 -8.18
CA GLY A 101 15.87 -7.96 -8.88
C GLY A 101 14.73 -8.89 -9.29
N SER A 102 15.08 -10.03 -9.90
CA SER A 102 14.17 -10.96 -10.59
C SER A 102 13.07 -11.58 -9.72
N ASN A 103 13.26 -11.60 -8.41
CA ASN A 103 12.23 -12.10 -7.49
C ASN A 103 11.07 -11.13 -7.31
N TRP A 104 11.19 -9.90 -7.80
CA TRP A 104 10.12 -8.93 -7.70
C TRP A 104 9.31 -8.84 -9.00
N GLY A 105 8.01 -8.74 -8.83
CA GLY A 105 7.07 -8.47 -9.91
C GLY A 105 6.46 -7.08 -9.78
N VAL A 106 5.93 -6.60 -10.90
CA VAL A 106 5.18 -5.35 -10.96
C VAL A 106 3.95 -5.56 -11.83
N VAL A 107 2.82 -5.01 -11.39
CA VAL A 107 1.62 -4.82 -12.21
C VAL A 107 1.18 -3.37 -12.09
N VAL A 108 0.74 -2.78 -13.20
CA VAL A 108 0.32 -1.38 -13.27
C VAL A 108 -0.98 -1.25 -14.04
N SER A 109 -1.80 -0.25 -13.69
CA SER A 109 -2.97 0.17 -14.46
C SER A 109 -2.56 0.83 -15.78
N ASP A 110 -3.54 1.14 -16.62
CA ASP A 110 -3.31 2.10 -17.70
C ASP A 110 -3.11 3.52 -17.17
N VAL A 111 -2.73 4.42 -18.06
CA VAL A 111 -2.50 5.83 -17.72
C VAL A 111 -3.83 6.55 -17.61
N ALA A 112 -4.12 7.14 -16.46
CA ALA A 112 -5.16 8.13 -16.34
C ALA A 112 -4.72 9.42 -17.06
N ALA A 113 -5.11 9.53 -18.33
CA ALA A 113 -4.68 10.61 -19.22
C ALA A 113 -5.40 11.94 -18.94
N GLY A 114 -4.76 13.05 -19.34
CA GLY A 114 -5.30 14.39 -19.22
C GLY A 114 -5.05 15.08 -17.89
N ASP A 115 -5.50 16.33 -17.78
CA ASP A 115 -5.19 17.20 -16.65
C ASP A 115 -5.64 16.64 -15.30
N LYS A 116 -6.83 16.03 -15.26
CA LYS A 116 -7.37 15.43 -14.03
C LYS A 116 -6.64 14.16 -13.63
N GLY A 117 -6.31 13.30 -14.60
CA GLY A 117 -5.57 12.05 -14.38
C GLY A 117 -4.09 12.27 -14.12
N ASN A 118 -3.53 13.42 -14.51
CA ASN A 118 -2.14 13.83 -14.32
C ASN A 118 -1.11 12.85 -14.91
N ASP A 119 -1.50 12.10 -15.95
CA ASP A 119 -0.70 11.04 -16.59
C ASP A 119 -0.15 10.02 -15.60
N GLU A 120 -0.95 9.67 -14.60
CA GLU A 120 -0.59 8.74 -13.53
C GLU A 120 -1.11 7.33 -13.78
N ARG A 121 -0.40 6.36 -13.20
CA ARG A 121 -0.80 4.97 -13.03
C ARG A 121 -0.82 4.63 -11.55
N LEU A 122 -1.61 3.64 -11.23
CA LEU A 122 -1.57 2.90 -9.98
C LEU A 122 -0.88 1.56 -10.22
N GLY A 123 -0.26 0.99 -9.20
CA GLY A 123 0.39 -0.30 -9.38
C GLY A 123 0.76 -1.00 -8.09
N TYR A 124 1.30 -2.19 -8.24
CA TYR A 124 1.79 -3.00 -7.13
C TYR A 124 3.17 -3.56 -7.45
N LEU A 125 4.05 -3.49 -6.45
CA LEU A 125 5.29 -4.25 -6.40
C LEU A 125 5.10 -5.43 -5.46
N TYR A 126 5.54 -6.62 -5.85
CA TYR A 126 5.34 -7.82 -5.03
C TYR A 126 6.52 -8.78 -5.13
N ASP A 127 6.82 -9.47 -4.03
CA ASP A 127 7.84 -10.53 -3.98
C ASP A 127 7.24 -11.85 -4.45
N ARG A 128 7.65 -12.32 -5.63
CA ARG A 128 7.16 -13.54 -6.28
C ARG A 128 7.36 -14.81 -5.46
N ARG A 129 8.25 -14.78 -4.48
CA ARG A 129 8.50 -15.91 -3.56
C ARG A 129 7.42 -15.99 -2.48
N ARG A 130 6.66 -14.92 -2.27
CA ARG A 130 5.71 -14.75 -1.19
C ARG A 130 4.27 -14.64 -1.68
N VAL A 131 4.08 -13.91 -2.76
CA VAL A 131 2.76 -13.69 -3.36
C VAL A 131 2.80 -13.86 -4.87
N THR A 132 1.70 -14.31 -5.43
CA THR A 132 1.50 -14.42 -6.88
C THR A 132 0.17 -13.80 -7.26
N PRO A 133 0.07 -13.11 -8.43
CA PRO A 133 -1.23 -12.67 -8.93
C PRO A 133 -2.19 -13.85 -9.11
N SER A 134 -3.45 -13.65 -8.72
CA SER A 134 -4.49 -14.71 -8.83
C SER A 134 -5.11 -14.83 -10.22
N GLY A 135 -4.87 -13.85 -11.07
CA GLY A 135 -5.49 -13.72 -12.40
C GLY A 135 -6.51 -12.58 -12.49
N LEU A 136 -7.01 -12.07 -11.36
CA LEU A 136 -7.82 -10.86 -11.33
C LEU A 136 -6.93 -9.63 -11.47
N ALA A 137 -7.19 -8.78 -12.47
CA ALA A 137 -6.65 -7.43 -12.56
C ALA A 137 -7.62 -6.58 -13.37
N GLY A 138 -8.01 -5.42 -12.85
CA GLY A 138 -8.99 -4.56 -13.53
C GLY A 138 -9.04 -3.15 -12.96
N GLU A 139 -9.51 -2.25 -13.79
CA GLU A 139 -9.79 -0.87 -13.42
C GLU A 139 -11.29 -0.74 -13.09
N ILE A 140 -11.60 0.04 -12.05
CA ILE A 140 -12.97 0.25 -11.60
C ILE A 140 -13.62 1.36 -12.41
N VAL A 141 -14.49 0.99 -13.32
CA VAL A 141 -15.36 1.93 -14.07
C VAL A 141 -16.75 1.91 -13.42
N LEU A 142 -17.21 3.07 -13.00
CA LEU A 142 -18.52 3.18 -12.36
C LEU A 142 -19.64 2.92 -13.38
N PRO A 143 -20.59 2.02 -13.09
CA PRO A 143 -21.72 1.78 -13.97
C PRO A 143 -22.63 3.04 -14.01
N PRO A 144 -23.36 3.27 -15.12
CA PRO A 144 -24.39 4.27 -15.14
C PRO A 144 -25.48 3.92 -14.10
N LEU A 145 -25.96 4.91 -13.37
CA LEU A 145 -27.11 4.73 -12.49
C LEU A 145 -28.37 4.61 -13.38
N GLU A 146 -29.26 3.66 -13.08
CA GLU A 146 -30.50 3.46 -13.84
C GLU A 146 -31.29 4.77 -13.97
N GLY A 147 -31.56 5.19 -15.21
CA GLY A 147 -32.34 6.38 -15.54
C GLY A 147 -31.62 7.71 -15.37
N LEU A 148 -30.29 7.71 -15.13
CA LEU A 148 -29.48 8.90 -14.97
C LEU A 148 -28.38 8.99 -16.05
N GLU A 149 -27.84 10.20 -16.23
CA GLU A 149 -26.63 10.41 -17.02
C GLU A 149 -25.47 9.52 -16.56
N PRO A 150 -24.49 9.23 -17.44
CA PRO A 150 -23.32 8.46 -17.06
C PRO A 150 -22.70 8.97 -15.76
N ALA A 151 -22.39 8.07 -14.85
CA ALA A 151 -21.76 8.44 -13.58
C ALA A 151 -20.45 9.19 -13.84
N GLU A 152 -20.21 10.27 -13.09
CA GLU A 152 -18.90 10.93 -13.10
C GLU A 152 -17.84 9.93 -12.66
N GLN A 153 -16.87 9.64 -13.52
CA GLN A 153 -15.80 8.69 -13.26
C GLN A 153 -14.75 9.28 -12.32
N PHE A 154 -13.87 8.43 -11.81
CA PHE A 154 -12.71 8.86 -11.02
C PHE A 154 -11.72 9.66 -11.88
N ASP A 155 -11.04 10.62 -11.29
CA ASP A 155 -9.97 11.34 -11.96
C ASP A 155 -8.80 10.39 -12.29
N ARG A 156 -8.52 9.47 -11.37
CA ARG A 156 -7.60 8.34 -11.52
C ARG A 156 -8.35 7.07 -11.21
N THR A 157 -8.50 6.25 -12.21
CA THR A 157 -9.31 5.02 -12.10
C THR A 157 -8.72 4.08 -11.05
N PRO A 158 -9.48 3.71 -10.00
CA PRO A 158 -9.02 2.75 -9.00
C PRO A 158 -8.63 1.42 -9.63
N TYR A 159 -7.57 0.78 -9.13
CA TYR A 159 -7.02 -0.42 -9.70
C TYR A 159 -7.06 -1.58 -8.72
N VAL A 160 -7.78 -2.65 -9.08
CA VAL A 160 -7.91 -3.87 -8.29
C VAL A 160 -7.03 -4.98 -8.87
N VAL A 161 -6.29 -5.67 -7.99
CA VAL A 161 -5.51 -6.86 -8.35
C VAL A 161 -5.70 -7.91 -7.28
N GLY A 162 -6.02 -9.14 -7.71
CA GLY A 162 -6.08 -10.31 -6.86
C GLY A 162 -4.70 -10.95 -6.71
N PHE A 163 -4.42 -11.40 -5.49
CA PHE A 163 -3.18 -12.08 -5.11
C PHE A 163 -3.46 -13.37 -4.34
N ARG A 164 -2.45 -14.25 -4.30
CA ARG A 164 -2.38 -15.45 -3.46
C ARG A 164 -1.13 -15.41 -2.59
N ALA A 165 -1.30 -15.75 -1.30
CA ALA A 165 -0.22 -15.98 -0.37
C ALA A 165 -0.49 -17.30 0.36
N GLY A 166 0.33 -18.31 0.15
CA GLY A 166 0.01 -19.65 0.63
C GLY A 166 -1.31 -20.16 0.05
N THR A 167 -2.25 -20.51 0.93
CA THR A 167 -3.60 -20.95 0.58
C THR A 167 -4.60 -19.78 0.48
N ASP A 168 -4.24 -18.61 1.00
CA ASP A 168 -5.15 -17.47 1.05
C ASP A 168 -5.18 -16.69 -0.27
N ARG A 169 -6.37 -16.23 -0.63
CA ARG A 169 -6.61 -15.32 -1.76
C ARG A 169 -7.17 -14.02 -1.24
N PHE A 170 -6.71 -12.92 -1.80
CA PHE A 170 -7.15 -11.58 -1.43
C PHE A 170 -7.08 -10.63 -2.61
N ALA A 171 -7.88 -9.59 -2.58
CA ALA A 171 -7.86 -8.53 -3.56
C ALA A 171 -7.41 -7.22 -2.91
N LEU A 172 -6.50 -6.52 -3.56
CA LEU A 172 -6.07 -5.19 -3.19
C LEU A 172 -6.66 -4.19 -4.18
N LEU A 173 -7.42 -3.22 -3.67
CA LEU A 173 -7.94 -2.10 -4.44
C LEU A 173 -7.18 -0.83 -4.07
N THR A 174 -6.31 -0.38 -4.97
CA THR A 174 -5.54 0.86 -4.75
C THR A 174 -6.18 2.05 -5.44
N VAL A 175 -6.05 3.20 -4.80
CA VAL A 175 -6.60 4.48 -5.24
C VAL A 175 -5.60 5.62 -5.10
N HIS A 176 -5.82 6.67 -5.87
CA HIS A 176 -5.28 8.00 -5.64
C HIS A 176 -6.41 9.01 -5.90
N ILE A 177 -7.11 9.39 -4.83
CA ILE A 177 -8.23 10.34 -4.88
C ILE A 177 -7.70 11.73 -5.25
N ARG A 178 -8.50 12.49 -6.02
CA ARG A 178 -8.13 13.88 -6.40
C ARG A 178 -7.77 14.72 -5.17
N TYR A 179 -6.79 15.60 -5.32
CA TYR A 179 -6.51 16.62 -4.28
C TYR A 179 -7.51 17.77 -4.36
N GLY A 180 -7.80 18.27 -5.58
CA GLY A 180 -8.75 19.36 -5.83
C GLY A 180 -8.42 20.66 -5.10
N GLY A 181 -9.37 21.56 -5.06
CA GLY A 181 -9.26 22.82 -4.33
C GLY A 181 -9.56 22.71 -2.83
N GLY A 182 -10.14 21.58 -2.38
CA GLY A 182 -10.46 21.36 -0.97
C GLY A 182 -11.28 20.10 -0.70
N PRO A 183 -11.69 19.89 0.57
CA PRO A 183 -12.45 18.71 0.96
C PRO A 183 -13.76 18.51 0.19
N ALA A 184 -14.43 19.59 -0.20
CA ALA A 184 -15.68 19.52 -0.96
C ALA A 184 -15.50 18.84 -2.34
N ASP A 185 -14.34 18.99 -2.97
CA ASP A 185 -14.05 18.40 -4.27
C ASP A 185 -13.71 16.90 -4.15
N ARG A 186 -13.12 16.49 -3.02
CA ARG A 186 -12.68 15.11 -2.75
C ARG A 186 -13.82 14.20 -2.30
N ARG A 187 -14.73 14.76 -1.47
CA ARG A 187 -15.80 14.01 -0.81
C ARG A 187 -16.67 13.18 -1.76
N PRO A 188 -17.14 13.70 -2.90
CA PRO A 188 -17.97 12.92 -3.84
C PRO A 188 -17.24 11.70 -4.39
N GLU A 189 -15.94 11.80 -4.68
CA GLU A 189 -15.15 10.70 -5.21
C GLU A 189 -14.95 9.60 -4.16
N ILE A 190 -14.67 9.98 -2.90
CA ILE A 190 -14.57 9.04 -1.77
C ILE A 190 -15.90 8.33 -1.51
N LEU A 191 -17.03 9.04 -1.54
CA LEU A 191 -18.36 8.44 -1.36
C LEU A 191 -18.69 7.43 -2.45
N ARG A 192 -18.39 7.75 -3.70
CA ARG A 192 -18.61 6.84 -4.84
C ARG A 192 -17.77 5.57 -4.68
N LEU A 193 -16.50 5.69 -4.30
CA LEU A 193 -15.63 4.56 -4.06
C LEU A 193 -16.16 3.68 -2.92
N ALA A 194 -16.51 4.28 -1.77
CA ALA A 194 -17.00 3.56 -0.61
C ALA A 194 -18.33 2.83 -0.92
N ALA A 195 -19.24 3.50 -1.62
CA ALA A 195 -20.51 2.89 -2.06
C ALA A 195 -20.28 1.76 -3.07
N TYR A 196 -19.39 1.95 -4.05
CA TYR A 196 -19.09 0.93 -5.04
C TYR A 196 -18.46 -0.31 -4.42
N THR A 197 -17.47 -0.15 -3.55
CA THR A 197 -16.81 -1.27 -2.87
C THR A 197 -17.79 -2.07 -2.00
N ALA A 198 -18.70 -1.39 -1.32
CA ALA A 198 -19.71 -2.07 -0.50
C ALA A 198 -20.73 -2.83 -1.35
N ARG A 199 -21.27 -2.22 -2.41
CA ARG A 199 -22.38 -2.79 -3.20
C ARG A 199 -21.90 -3.77 -4.26
N GLU A 200 -20.93 -3.39 -5.06
CA GLU A 200 -20.55 -4.14 -6.26
C GLU A 200 -19.45 -5.17 -5.99
N ILE A 201 -18.59 -4.95 -5.02
CA ILE A 201 -17.52 -5.91 -4.72
C ILE A 201 -17.92 -6.80 -3.54
N ARG A 202 -18.14 -6.22 -2.36
CA ARG A 202 -18.45 -7.00 -1.15
C ARG A 202 -19.74 -7.81 -1.30
N ASP A 203 -20.84 -7.18 -1.71
CA ASP A 203 -22.15 -7.85 -1.76
C ASP A 203 -22.18 -8.89 -2.89
N ARG A 204 -21.56 -8.59 -4.03
CA ARG A 204 -21.41 -9.58 -5.11
C ARG A 204 -20.58 -10.79 -4.69
N ALA A 205 -19.43 -10.57 -4.07
CA ALA A 205 -18.57 -11.64 -3.57
C ALA A 205 -19.33 -12.59 -2.62
N ARG A 206 -20.20 -12.05 -1.76
CA ARG A 206 -21.05 -12.84 -0.86
C ARG A 206 -22.08 -13.71 -1.59
N PHE A 207 -22.67 -13.20 -2.67
CA PHE A 207 -23.71 -13.92 -3.41
C PHE A 207 -23.15 -14.89 -4.45
N GLU A 208 -22.06 -14.53 -5.11
CA GLU A 208 -21.49 -15.31 -6.21
C GLU A 208 -20.38 -16.26 -5.76
N GLY A 209 -19.97 -16.22 -4.47
CA GLY A 209 -18.88 -17.03 -3.94
C GLY A 209 -17.52 -16.66 -4.55
N ALA A 210 -17.36 -15.39 -4.95
CA ALA A 210 -16.18 -14.92 -5.61
C ALA A 210 -14.95 -14.95 -4.70
N GLU A 211 -13.78 -15.11 -5.31
CA GLU A 211 -12.49 -15.21 -4.61
C GLU A 211 -12.05 -13.89 -3.94
N GLU A 212 -12.77 -12.79 -4.23
CA GLU A 212 -12.45 -11.43 -3.76
C GLU A 212 -13.04 -11.10 -2.38
N MET A 213 -13.48 -12.08 -1.61
CA MET A 213 -14.04 -11.85 -0.26
C MET A 213 -13.05 -11.17 0.68
N ASN A 214 -11.74 -11.36 0.49
CA ASN A 214 -10.70 -10.65 1.22
C ASN A 214 -10.31 -9.35 0.50
N LEU A 215 -11.22 -8.38 0.44
CA LEU A 215 -10.96 -7.09 -0.18
C LEU A 215 -10.33 -6.12 0.81
N ILE A 216 -9.13 -5.65 0.47
CA ILE A 216 -8.41 -4.61 1.20
C ILE A 216 -8.32 -3.38 0.30
N VAL A 217 -8.84 -2.27 0.78
CA VAL A 217 -8.80 -0.97 0.09
C VAL A 217 -7.65 -0.16 0.67
N LEU A 218 -6.74 0.33 -0.19
CA LEU A 218 -5.55 1.04 0.26
C LEU A 218 -5.10 2.09 -0.76
N GLY A 219 -4.31 3.07 -0.32
CA GLY A 219 -3.78 4.12 -1.20
C GLY A 219 -3.90 5.50 -0.62
N ASP A 220 -3.72 6.50 -1.48
CA ASP A 220 -3.83 7.91 -1.16
C ASP A 220 -5.26 8.42 -1.36
N PHE A 221 -5.93 8.67 -0.24
CA PHE A 221 -7.31 9.18 -0.20
C PHE A 221 -7.37 10.69 -0.02
N ASN A 222 -6.25 11.34 0.17
CA ASN A 222 -6.18 12.76 0.47
C ASN A 222 -7.06 13.18 1.68
N ILE A 223 -7.28 12.26 2.65
CA ILE A 223 -8.01 12.51 3.90
C ILE A 223 -7.08 13.23 4.87
N GLU A 224 -7.50 14.38 5.39
CA GLU A 224 -6.64 15.19 6.24
C GLU A 224 -6.57 14.69 7.69
N ALA A 225 -7.66 14.15 8.21
CA ALA A 225 -7.73 13.65 9.59
C ALA A 225 -8.66 12.42 9.69
N ARG A 226 -8.24 11.39 10.46
CA ARG A 226 -9.06 10.20 10.77
C ARG A 226 -9.92 10.44 11.99
N ARG A 227 -10.82 11.42 11.90
CA ARG A 227 -11.77 11.77 12.97
C ARG A 227 -13.20 11.65 12.47
N ALA A 228 -14.12 11.18 13.30
CA ALA A 228 -15.52 11.02 12.92
C ALA A 228 -16.17 12.32 12.41
N GLN A 229 -15.66 13.48 12.84
CA GLN A 229 -16.14 14.80 12.42
C GLN A 229 -15.47 15.32 11.13
N ASP A 230 -14.45 14.65 10.62
CA ASP A 230 -13.85 15.00 9.33
C ASP A 230 -14.75 14.51 8.19
N PRO A 231 -15.24 15.38 7.30
CA PRO A 231 -16.23 15.01 6.28
C PRO A 231 -15.67 14.02 5.23
N LEU A 232 -14.36 13.97 5.05
CA LEU A 232 -13.74 13.01 4.14
C LEU A 232 -13.62 11.63 4.79
N TYR A 233 -13.22 11.60 6.07
CA TYR A 233 -13.13 10.35 6.81
C TYR A 233 -14.52 9.74 7.06
N GLU A 234 -15.50 10.58 7.40
CA GLU A 234 -16.90 10.15 7.48
C GLU A 234 -17.38 9.51 6.17
N ALA A 235 -17.11 10.17 5.03
CA ALA A 235 -17.45 9.63 3.71
C ALA A 235 -16.77 8.29 3.45
N PHE A 236 -15.50 8.14 3.83
CA PHE A 236 -14.72 6.92 3.64
C PHE A 236 -15.29 5.72 4.42
N ILE A 237 -15.67 5.93 5.68
CA ILE A 237 -16.20 4.85 6.53
C ILE A 237 -17.72 4.64 6.37
N SER A 238 -18.42 5.51 5.64
CA SER A 238 -19.89 5.54 5.55
C SER A 238 -20.52 4.22 5.07
N SER A 239 -19.78 3.43 4.30
CA SER A 239 -20.24 2.13 3.78
C SER A 239 -19.71 0.93 4.57
N GLY A 240 -19.10 1.16 5.74
CA GLY A 240 -18.61 0.11 6.63
C GLY A 240 -17.13 -0.24 6.50
N LEU A 241 -16.37 0.49 5.68
CA LEU A 241 -14.91 0.37 5.67
C LEU A 241 -14.34 0.75 7.05
N THR A 242 -13.40 -0.04 7.54
CA THR A 242 -12.80 0.15 8.86
C THR A 242 -11.28 0.20 8.74
N VAL A 243 -10.68 1.25 9.29
CA VAL A 243 -9.22 1.37 9.43
C VAL A 243 -8.79 0.63 10.68
N PRO A 244 -7.76 -0.23 10.62
CA PRO A 244 -7.27 -0.97 11.79
C PRO A 244 -6.83 0.00 12.91
N PRO A 245 -7.12 -0.33 14.19
CA PRO A 245 -6.85 0.56 15.31
C PRO A 245 -5.44 1.14 15.38
N PRO A 246 -4.35 0.39 15.11
CA PRO A 246 -3.00 0.93 15.15
C PRO A 246 -2.73 2.06 14.14
N LEU A 247 -3.52 2.16 13.06
CA LEU A 247 -3.35 3.22 12.06
C LEU A 247 -4.13 4.50 12.35
N ARG A 248 -5.01 4.53 13.37
CA ARG A 248 -5.94 5.66 13.59
C ARG A 248 -5.25 7.01 13.76
N ASP A 249 -4.15 7.05 14.50
CA ASP A 249 -3.44 8.27 14.83
C ASP A 249 -2.10 8.42 14.07
N VAL A 250 -1.86 7.58 13.08
CA VAL A 250 -0.60 7.54 12.34
C VAL A 250 -0.57 8.61 11.27
N GLN A 251 0.41 9.50 11.34
CA GLN A 251 0.70 10.48 10.28
C GLN A 251 1.26 9.79 9.03
N THR A 252 0.78 10.18 7.85
CA THR A 252 1.22 9.58 6.57
C THR A 252 1.94 10.54 5.64
N ASN A 253 1.96 11.84 5.93
CA ASN A 253 2.69 12.82 5.15
C ASN A 253 4.07 13.13 5.75
N TYR A 254 5.01 13.57 4.92
CA TYR A 254 6.37 13.92 5.33
C TYR A 254 6.45 15.25 6.11
N ALA A 255 5.53 16.19 5.88
CA ALA A 255 5.54 17.51 6.51
C ALA A 255 5.34 17.43 8.02
N GLN A 256 5.72 18.50 8.76
CA GLN A 256 5.55 18.56 10.21
C GLN A 256 4.07 18.58 10.65
N ALA A 257 3.22 19.30 9.90
CA ALA A 257 1.77 19.28 10.16
C ALA A 257 1.21 17.91 9.77
N ALA A 258 0.76 17.16 10.76
CA ALA A 258 0.28 15.80 10.57
C ALA A 258 -0.96 15.75 9.67
N LYS A 259 -0.91 14.93 8.63
CA LYS A 259 -2.01 14.58 7.74
C LYS A 259 -2.09 13.06 7.63
N HIS A 260 -3.29 12.58 7.31
CA HIS A 260 -3.62 11.16 7.23
C HIS A 260 -4.09 10.81 5.82
N TYR A 261 -3.33 11.21 4.80
CA TYR A 261 -3.73 11.09 3.41
C TYR A 261 -3.93 9.64 2.97
N ASP A 262 -3.03 8.76 3.40
CA ASP A 262 -3.02 7.36 3.00
C ASP A 262 -3.85 6.51 3.97
N GLN A 263 -4.57 5.52 3.44
CA GLN A 263 -5.41 4.61 4.21
C GLN A 263 -5.10 3.14 3.85
N ILE A 264 -5.35 2.24 4.81
CA ILE A 264 -5.55 0.81 4.59
C ILE A 264 -6.82 0.45 5.37
N ALA A 265 -7.80 -0.16 4.72
CA ALA A 265 -9.08 -0.48 5.35
C ALA A 265 -9.73 -1.70 4.69
N TRP A 266 -10.66 -2.33 5.42
CA TRP A 266 -11.50 -3.44 4.94
C TRP A 266 -12.85 -3.44 5.64
N PHE A 267 -13.77 -4.28 5.19
CA PHE A 267 -15.06 -4.50 5.86
C PHE A 267 -14.88 -5.48 7.01
N MET A 268 -15.22 -5.07 8.22
CA MET A 268 -15.12 -5.93 9.41
C MET A 268 -15.99 -7.19 9.27
N GLY A 269 -15.39 -8.33 9.58
CA GLY A 269 -16.05 -9.64 9.50
C GLY A 269 -16.09 -10.26 8.09
N ASP A 270 -15.63 -9.54 7.06
CA ASP A 270 -15.59 -10.07 5.70
C ASP A 270 -14.24 -10.69 5.34
N LEU A 271 -13.14 -10.32 6.02
CA LEU A 271 -11.85 -10.95 5.78
C LEU A 271 -11.80 -12.35 6.38
N THR A 272 -11.38 -13.31 5.56
CA THR A 272 -10.87 -14.60 6.04
C THR A 272 -9.39 -14.55 6.38
N LEU A 273 -8.64 -13.57 5.86
CA LEU A 273 -7.31 -13.23 6.36
C LEU A 273 -7.42 -12.73 7.80
N LEU A 274 -6.61 -13.29 8.69
CA LEU A 274 -6.56 -12.83 10.07
C LEU A 274 -5.63 -11.62 10.17
N ASP A 275 -6.21 -10.48 10.60
CA ASP A 275 -5.43 -9.33 11.05
C ASP A 275 -4.73 -9.67 12.37
N ARG A 276 -3.41 -9.61 12.40
CA ARG A 276 -2.61 -9.84 13.61
C ARG A 276 -2.64 -8.63 14.57
N GLY A 277 -3.31 -7.55 14.18
CA GLY A 277 -3.35 -6.30 14.94
C GLY A 277 -2.07 -5.48 14.86
N ALA A 278 -1.12 -5.89 14.04
CA ALA A 278 0.12 -5.17 13.80
C ALA A 278 0.00 -4.33 12.52
N ALA A 279 0.11 -3.02 12.67
CA ALA A 279 0.09 -2.07 11.57
C ALA A 279 0.84 -0.79 11.97
N GLY A 280 1.29 -0.01 11.00
CA GLY A 280 2.02 1.21 11.31
C GLY A 280 2.49 1.97 10.08
N VAL A 281 3.46 2.87 10.31
CA VAL A 281 4.09 3.68 9.29
C VAL A 281 5.62 3.52 9.38
N ILE A 282 6.28 3.63 8.25
CA ILE A 282 7.75 3.74 8.22
C ILE A 282 8.11 5.23 8.14
N ASP A 283 8.45 5.80 9.29
CA ASP A 283 8.88 7.20 9.37
C ASP A 283 10.39 7.32 9.10
N TYR A 284 10.73 7.56 7.84
CA TYR A 284 12.11 7.74 7.39
C TYR A 284 12.61 9.19 7.45
N ARG A 285 11.83 10.13 7.98
CA ARG A 285 12.20 11.54 8.08
C ARG A 285 13.52 11.73 8.83
N GLY A 286 14.38 12.58 8.31
CA GLY A 286 15.70 12.86 8.90
C GLY A 286 16.71 11.69 8.90
N THR A 287 16.37 10.60 8.19
CA THR A 287 17.20 9.38 8.17
C THR A 287 18.15 9.35 6.97
N VAL A 288 17.62 9.68 5.82
CA VAL A 288 18.34 9.72 4.54
C VAL A 288 18.55 11.16 4.07
N TYR A 289 19.54 11.39 3.24
CA TYR A 289 19.84 12.75 2.72
C TYR A 289 19.95 13.80 3.84
N LYS A 290 20.72 13.52 4.87
CA LYS A 290 20.83 14.43 6.02
C LYS A 290 21.35 15.82 5.69
N GLU A 291 22.04 15.96 4.58
CA GLU A 291 22.54 17.21 4.04
C GLU A 291 21.48 18.06 3.32
N LEU A 292 20.32 17.48 3.03
CA LEU A 292 19.25 18.16 2.29
C LEU A 292 18.13 18.64 3.23
N THR A 293 17.42 19.68 2.78
CA THR A 293 16.17 20.11 3.43
C THR A 293 15.06 19.08 3.22
N GLY A 294 14.05 19.08 4.10
CA GLY A 294 12.92 18.17 3.98
C GLY A 294 12.23 18.25 2.60
N ARG A 295 12.08 19.45 2.03
CA ARG A 295 11.53 19.62 0.68
C ARG A 295 12.40 18.95 -0.38
N GLN A 296 13.70 19.11 -0.32
CA GLN A 296 14.61 18.47 -1.27
C GLN A 296 14.58 16.94 -1.16
N VAL A 297 14.40 16.40 0.06
CA VAL A 297 14.21 14.96 0.27
C VAL A 297 12.89 14.49 -0.36
N THR A 298 11.79 15.23 -0.15
CA THR A 298 10.48 14.85 -0.71
C THR A 298 10.44 14.92 -2.23
N ASP A 299 11.20 15.80 -2.85
CA ASP A 299 11.34 15.86 -4.32
C ASP A 299 12.10 14.64 -4.89
N ARG A 300 12.83 13.89 -4.07
CA ARG A 300 13.64 12.72 -4.47
C ARG A 300 13.02 11.40 -4.06
N VAL A 301 12.54 11.30 -2.84
CA VAL A 301 11.96 10.07 -2.29
C VAL A 301 10.44 10.12 -2.37
N SER A 302 9.79 10.77 -1.42
CA SER A 302 8.35 11.05 -1.42
C SER A 302 7.98 12.01 -0.29
N ASP A 303 6.88 12.74 -0.44
CA ASP A 303 6.22 13.53 0.60
C ASP A 303 5.18 12.72 1.39
N HIS A 304 5.05 11.42 1.09
CA HIS A 304 4.28 10.47 1.85
C HIS A 304 5.18 9.47 2.58
N LEU A 305 4.66 8.92 3.68
CA LEU A 305 5.30 7.86 4.47
C LEU A 305 4.58 6.54 4.20
N PRO A 306 5.31 5.43 3.97
CA PRO A 306 4.68 4.14 3.68
C PRO A 306 3.91 3.60 4.88
N LEU A 307 2.64 3.25 4.66
CA LEU A 307 1.80 2.52 5.60
C LEU A 307 1.94 1.01 5.41
N TRP A 308 1.72 0.26 6.48
CA TRP A 308 1.74 -1.20 6.44
C TRP A 308 0.75 -1.85 7.42
N VAL A 309 0.39 -3.08 7.12
CA VAL A 309 -0.41 -3.97 7.95
C VAL A 309 0.12 -5.40 7.81
N GLU A 310 0.04 -6.19 8.90
CA GLU A 310 0.39 -7.61 8.94
C GLU A 310 -0.86 -8.47 8.99
N PHE A 311 -0.91 -9.49 8.13
CA PHE A 311 -1.90 -10.57 8.19
C PHE A 311 -1.21 -11.90 8.50
N VAL A 312 -1.98 -12.85 9.05
CA VAL A 312 -1.55 -14.23 9.29
C VAL A 312 -1.91 -15.08 8.08
N THR A 313 -0.98 -15.85 7.57
CA THR A 313 -1.20 -16.82 6.48
C THR A 313 -1.12 -18.28 6.97
N ASP A 314 -0.42 -18.55 8.08
CA ASP A 314 -0.45 -19.86 8.71
C ASP A 314 -1.60 -19.96 9.74
N ARG A 315 -2.53 -20.83 9.45
CA ARG A 315 -3.68 -21.16 10.31
C ARG A 315 -3.66 -22.61 10.77
N SER A 316 -2.52 -23.24 10.70
CA SER A 316 -2.38 -24.66 11.08
C SER A 316 -2.80 -24.89 12.53
N SER A 317 -2.38 -24.02 13.44
CA SER A 317 -2.74 -24.10 14.87
C SER A 317 -4.24 -23.97 15.10
N GLU A 318 -4.91 -23.01 14.43
CA GLU A 318 -6.37 -22.84 14.53
C GLU A 318 -7.13 -24.05 13.93
N ALA A 319 -6.64 -24.60 12.83
CA ALA A 319 -7.23 -25.78 12.22
C ALA A 319 -7.08 -27.00 13.11
N ILE A 320 -5.89 -27.20 13.70
CA ILE A 320 -5.62 -28.28 14.65
C ILE A 320 -6.46 -28.12 15.91
N ALA A 321 -6.49 -26.93 16.51
CA ALA A 321 -7.27 -26.66 17.71
C ALA A 321 -8.77 -26.92 17.49
N ARG A 322 -9.32 -26.48 16.35
CA ARG A 322 -10.72 -26.76 15.96
C ARG A 322 -10.97 -28.26 15.84
N THR A 323 -10.05 -29.01 15.24
CA THR A 323 -10.19 -30.46 15.06
C THR A 323 -10.14 -31.19 16.40
N LEU A 324 -9.30 -30.72 17.31
CA LEU A 324 -9.14 -31.30 18.66
C LEU A 324 -10.18 -30.79 19.67
N GLY A 325 -10.94 -29.74 19.32
CA GLY A 325 -11.92 -29.12 20.24
C GLY A 325 -11.27 -28.38 21.40
N VAL A 326 -10.04 -27.84 21.23
CA VAL A 326 -9.30 -27.11 22.25
C VAL A 326 -9.37 -25.59 21.99
N ASP A 327 -9.22 -24.81 23.06
CA ASP A 327 -9.20 -23.34 22.99
C ASP A 327 -7.76 -22.83 22.93
N LEU A 328 -7.40 -22.11 21.85
CA LEU A 328 -6.09 -21.50 21.70
C LEU A 328 -5.80 -20.36 22.71
N GLY A 329 -6.80 -19.90 23.43
CA GLY A 329 -6.63 -18.93 24.52
C GLY A 329 -6.01 -19.51 25.79
N GLU A 330 -5.94 -20.83 25.91
CA GLU A 330 -5.29 -21.49 27.03
C GLU A 330 -3.75 -21.37 26.95
N PRO A 331 -3.04 -21.35 28.11
CA PRO A 331 -1.58 -21.23 28.14
C PRO A 331 -0.83 -22.35 27.38
N ASP A 332 -1.40 -23.55 27.36
CA ASP A 332 -0.92 -24.70 26.58
C ASP A 332 -2.11 -25.45 25.99
N PRO A 333 -2.62 -25.00 24.82
CA PRO A 333 -3.82 -25.56 24.21
C PRO A 333 -3.72 -27.04 23.87
N PHE A 334 -2.52 -27.54 23.66
CA PHE A 334 -2.25 -28.91 23.21
C PHE A 334 -1.69 -29.82 24.30
N ALA A 335 -1.65 -29.39 25.58
CA ALA A 335 -1.16 -30.18 26.72
C ALA A 335 -1.83 -31.55 26.86
N GLY A 336 -3.05 -31.72 26.38
CA GLY A 336 -3.76 -33.00 26.42
C GLY A 336 -3.45 -33.98 25.29
N VAL A 337 -2.59 -33.60 24.35
CA VAL A 337 -2.18 -34.49 23.25
C VAL A 337 -1.03 -35.36 23.72
N PRO A 338 -1.18 -36.71 23.72
CA PRO A 338 -0.10 -37.62 24.15
C PRO A 338 1.12 -37.48 23.22
N ASP A 339 2.33 -37.69 23.83
CA ASP A 339 3.61 -37.78 23.10
C ASP A 339 3.68 -38.94 22.14
#